data_a354112804620aafee6389df9b3ed41c
#
_entry.id   a354112804620aafee6389df9b3ed41c
#
_cell.length_a   1.000
_cell.length_b   1.000
_cell.length_c   1.000
_cell.angle_alpha   90.00
_cell.angle_beta   90.00
_cell.angle_gamma   90.00
#
_symmetry.space_group_name_H-M   'P 1'
#
loop_
_entity.id
_entity.type
_entity.pdbx_description
1 polymer ?
#
loop_
_entity_poly.entity_id
_entity_poly.type
_entity_poly.pdbx_seq_one_letter_code
_entity_poly.pdbx_strand_id
1 'polypeptide(L)'
;MITCLLAVLVLTAIGQTNPYEMDEFNTPGGKTLTFHALVHASIRLQYDGKEIYIDPVTRQGGKTIDYTAMPKADYILITHEHGDHFDKAAIQQLTGDKTRLVTNPRCAQLYGSGEVMANGDMLQLANDIMIEAVPAYNISEGRTQFHPKGRDNGYILNIDGLRIYIAGDTEDIPEMANIKGVDIAFLPCNQPYTMTPGQLVKAARTIRPKVLFPYHFGHTNLSAVAAQLEGIDVRIRHYE
;
A
#
# COMPACT_ATOMS: atom_id res chain seq x y z
N MET A 1 55.70 21.34 29.43
CA MET A 1 54.74 21.42 28.32
C MET A 1 54.07 20.07 28.21
N ILE A 2 52.82 19.95 28.67
CA ILE A 2 52.03 18.71 28.62
C ILE A 2 51.07 18.86 27.46
N THR A 3 51.26 18.08 26.40
CA THR A 3 50.40 18.09 25.21
C THR A 3 49.21 17.13 25.50
N CYS A 4 48.03 17.69 25.65
CA CYS A 4 46.78 16.96 25.79
C CYS A 4 46.32 16.51 24.42
N LEU A 5 46.32 15.18 24.15
CA LEU A 5 45.76 14.61 22.94
C LEU A 5 44.24 14.50 23.14
N LEU A 6 43.44 15.27 22.43
CA LEU A 6 41.99 15.09 22.35
C LEU A 6 41.72 13.94 21.38
N ALA A 7 41.24 12.81 21.91
CA ALA A 7 40.68 11.74 21.09
C ALA A 7 39.24 12.12 20.66
N VAL A 8 39.06 12.38 19.38
CA VAL A 8 37.74 12.56 18.78
C VAL A 8 37.13 11.17 18.57
N LEU A 9 36.15 10.79 19.41
CA LEU A 9 35.34 9.62 19.17
C LEU A 9 34.39 9.92 18.00
N VAL A 10 34.67 9.37 16.83
CA VAL A 10 33.71 9.32 15.72
C VAL A 10 32.73 8.21 16.03
N LEU A 11 31.54 8.53 16.55
CA LEU A 11 30.42 7.60 16.57
C LEU A 11 29.95 7.41 15.12
N THR A 12 30.34 6.30 14.51
CA THR A 12 29.68 5.80 13.31
C THR A 12 28.31 5.31 13.74
N ALA A 13 27.24 6.04 13.37
CA ALA A 13 25.89 5.54 13.43
C ALA A 13 25.84 4.29 12.53
N ILE A 14 25.72 3.11 13.17
CA ILE A 14 25.38 1.87 12.46
C ILE A 14 23.93 2.08 12.02
N GLY A 15 23.74 2.49 10.76
CA GLY A 15 22.41 2.58 10.16
C GLY A 15 21.76 1.21 10.25
N GLN A 16 20.62 1.12 10.94
CA GLN A 16 19.78 -0.08 10.87
C GLN A 16 19.50 -0.33 9.39
N THR A 17 19.99 -1.44 8.86
CA THR A 17 19.63 -1.89 7.52
C THR A 17 18.13 -2.14 7.52
N ASN A 18 17.39 -1.39 6.69
CA ASN A 18 15.97 -1.62 6.52
C ASN A 18 15.76 -3.06 6.03
N PRO A 19 15.06 -3.92 6.76
CA PRO A 19 14.89 -5.33 6.38
C PRO A 19 13.91 -5.51 5.20
N TYR A 20 13.24 -4.43 4.76
CA TYR A 20 12.22 -4.47 3.72
C TYR A 20 12.77 -4.02 2.37
N GLU A 21 12.35 -4.69 1.29
CA GLU A 21 12.64 -4.22 -0.06
C GLU A 21 12.00 -2.85 -0.28
N MET A 22 12.72 -1.97 -0.96
CA MET A 22 12.26 -0.62 -1.22
C MET A 22 12.51 -0.19 -2.67
N ASP A 23 11.69 0.75 -3.13
CA ASP A 23 11.83 1.43 -4.41
C ASP A 23 11.66 2.93 -4.22
N GLU A 24 12.43 3.70 -4.99
CA GLU A 24 12.35 5.16 -4.99
C GLU A 24 11.80 5.68 -6.31
N PHE A 25 10.99 6.71 -6.23
CA PHE A 25 10.36 7.38 -7.36
C PHE A 25 10.51 8.89 -7.22
N ASN A 26 10.92 9.54 -8.30
CA ASN A 26 10.90 10.99 -8.35
C ASN A 26 9.48 11.47 -8.67
N THR A 27 8.95 12.38 -7.85
CA THR A 27 7.68 13.05 -8.13
C THR A 27 7.84 14.11 -9.20
N PRO A 28 6.78 14.51 -9.91
CA PRO A 28 6.82 15.66 -10.82
C PRO A 28 7.27 16.97 -10.17
N GLY A 29 7.02 17.16 -8.86
CA GLY A 29 7.51 18.31 -8.08
C GLY A 29 8.98 18.25 -7.67
N GLY A 30 9.69 17.17 -8.04
CA GLY A 30 11.13 17.01 -7.82
C GLY A 30 11.51 16.47 -6.44
N LYS A 31 10.55 15.92 -5.69
CA LYS A 31 10.80 15.22 -4.42
C LYS A 31 10.92 13.72 -4.65
N THR A 32 11.34 12.98 -3.62
CA THR A 32 11.42 11.52 -3.64
C THR A 32 10.27 10.93 -2.86
N LEU A 33 9.57 9.95 -3.46
CA LEU A 33 8.68 9.02 -2.79
C LEU A 33 9.42 7.69 -2.64
N THR A 34 9.49 7.15 -1.42
CA THR A 34 10.04 5.82 -1.16
C THR A 34 8.91 4.87 -0.79
N PHE A 35 8.87 3.73 -1.47
CA PHE A 35 7.97 2.61 -1.20
C PHE A 35 8.72 1.51 -0.45
N HIS A 36 8.08 0.89 0.53
CA HIS A 36 8.57 -0.30 1.23
C HIS A 36 7.51 -1.41 1.17
N ALA A 37 7.92 -2.58 0.69
CA ALA A 37 7.13 -3.80 0.76
C ALA A 37 7.24 -4.38 2.17
N LEU A 38 6.15 -4.43 2.94
CA LEU A 38 6.19 -4.93 4.32
C LEU A 38 5.83 -6.41 4.39
N VAL A 39 4.54 -6.72 4.34
CA VAL A 39 4.03 -8.10 4.33
C VAL A 39 2.68 -8.12 3.64
N HIS A 40 2.43 -9.12 2.80
CA HIS A 40 1.16 -9.42 2.15
C HIS A 40 0.62 -8.22 1.35
N ALA A 41 -0.31 -7.44 1.90
CA ALA A 41 -0.84 -6.21 1.32
C ALA A 41 -0.37 -4.95 2.05
N SER A 42 0.44 -5.10 3.10
CA SER A 42 0.92 -3.97 3.90
C SER A 42 2.02 -3.21 3.17
N ILE A 43 1.80 -1.92 2.98
CA ILE A 43 2.69 -1.00 2.27
C ILE A 43 3.03 0.17 3.20
N ARG A 44 4.30 0.62 3.14
CA ARG A 44 4.73 1.89 3.73
C ARG A 44 5.24 2.81 2.64
N LEU A 45 4.75 4.03 2.59
CA LEU A 45 5.23 5.10 1.73
C LEU A 45 5.83 6.21 2.58
N GLN A 46 6.98 6.72 2.14
CA GLN A 46 7.63 7.89 2.74
C GLN A 46 7.72 9.00 1.70
N TYR A 47 7.24 10.18 2.04
CA TYR A 47 7.26 11.32 1.15
C TYR A 47 7.37 12.61 1.96
N ASP A 48 8.40 13.43 1.69
CA ASP A 48 8.62 14.76 2.29
C ASP A 48 8.46 14.78 3.82
N GLY A 49 9.08 13.80 4.48
CA GLY A 49 9.00 13.62 5.94
C GLY A 49 7.66 13.08 6.45
N LYS A 50 6.73 12.69 5.55
CA LYS A 50 5.47 12.05 5.87
C LYS A 50 5.57 10.53 5.81
N GLU A 51 4.89 9.87 6.74
CA GLU A 51 4.78 8.43 6.84
C GLU A 51 3.33 8.00 6.55
N ILE A 52 3.16 7.20 5.51
CA ILE A 52 1.84 6.69 5.07
C ILE A 52 1.89 5.17 5.13
N TYR A 53 0.98 4.57 5.87
CA TYR A 53 0.85 3.11 5.94
C TYR A 53 -0.49 2.69 5.37
N ILE A 54 -0.47 1.65 4.54
CA ILE A 54 -1.66 1.06 3.94
C ILE A 54 -1.78 -0.37 4.45
N ASP A 55 -2.96 -0.71 4.97
CA ASP A 55 -3.32 -2.03 5.47
C ASP A 55 -2.24 -2.65 6.40
N PRO A 56 -1.77 -1.93 7.44
CA PRO A 56 -0.73 -2.45 8.30
C PRO A 56 -1.26 -3.61 9.15
N VAL A 57 -0.52 -4.74 9.13
CA VAL A 57 -0.80 -5.90 9.98
C VAL A 57 0.46 -6.36 10.71
N THR A 58 0.31 -6.77 11.98
CA THR A 58 1.42 -7.24 12.82
C THR A 58 1.86 -8.65 12.46
N ARG A 59 1.01 -9.44 11.80
CA ARG A 59 1.30 -10.84 11.46
C ARG A 59 0.54 -11.28 10.22
N GLN A 60 1.28 -11.83 9.24
CA GLN A 60 0.71 -12.49 8.07
C GLN A 60 1.74 -13.43 7.42
N GLY A 61 1.29 -14.55 6.84
CA GLY A 61 2.15 -15.48 6.10
C GLY A 61 3.33 -16.06 6.91
N GLY A 62 3.21 -16.14 8.25
CA GLY A 62 4.30 -16.57 9.12
C GLY A 62 5.30 -15.46 9.49
N LYS A 63 5.22 -14.28 8.87
CA LYS A 63 6.00 -13.10 9.22
C LYS A 63 5.34 -12.31 10.34
N THR A 64 6.16 -11.64 11.16
CA THR A 64 5.72 -10.72 12.22
C THR A 64 6.44 -9.39 12.03
N ILE A 65 5.67 -8.29 12.12
CA ILE A 65 6.18 -6.93 12.05
C ILE A 65 5.98 -6.24 13.40
N ASP A 66 7.04 -5.66 13.92
CA ASP A 66 7.01 -4.78 15.08
C ASP A 66 6.97 -3.32 14.62
N TYR A 67 5.79 -2.76 14.59
CA TYR A 67 5.61 -1.35 14.21
C TYR A 67 6.05 -0.37 15.30
N THR A 68 6.33 -0.82 16.53
CA THR A 68 6.85 0.06 17.59
C THR A 68 8.27 0.56 17.26
N ALA A 69 9.01 -0.19 16.46
CA ALA A 69 10.35 0.19 15.97
C ALA A 69 10.31 1.09 14.72
N MET A 70 9.11 1.34 14.15
CA MET A 70 8.94 2.18 12.96
C MET A 70 8.49 3.60 13.34
N PRO A 71 8.70 4.60 12.44
CA PRO A 71 8.14 5.93 12.61
C PRO A 71 6.62 5.89 12.76
N LYS A 72 6.07 6.78 13.60
CA LYS A 72 4.62 6.96 13.71
C LYS A 72 4.06 7.46 12.38
N ALA A 73 2.86 7.01 12.06
CA ALA A 73 2.18 7.41 10.84
C ALA A 73 1.68 8.86 10.90
N ASP A 74 1.83 9.59 9.80
CA ASP A 74 0.98 10.76 9.53
C ASP A 74 -0.39 10.30 9.04
N TYR A 75 -0.41 9.25 8.19
CA TYR A 75 -1.63 8.70 7.60
C TYR A 75 -1.63 7.17 7.65
N ILE A 76 -2.76 6.59 8.06
CA ILE A 76 -3.03 5.16 7.96
C ILE A 76 -4.27 4.99 7.07
N LEU A 77 -4.16 4.24 5.99
CA LEU A 77 -5.25 3.95 5.06
C LEU A 77 -5.63 2.47 5.19
N ILE A 78 -6.91 2.19 5.42
CA ILE A 78 -7.42 0.82 5.51
C ILE A 78 -8.43 0.59 4.38
N THR A 79 -8.18 -0.44 3.56
CA THR A 79 -9.04 -0.78 2.43
C THR A 79 -10.32 -1.48 2.87
N HIS A 80 -10.22 -2.47 3.76
CA HIS A 80 -11.36 -3.25 4.24
C HIS A 80 -11.06 -3.99 5.55
N GLU A 81 -12.07 -4.70 6.10
CA GLU A 81 -12.06 -5.25 7.47
C GLU A 81 -11.45 -6.64 7.64
N HIS A 82 -10.98 -7.32 6.59
CA HIS A 82 -10.37 -8.63 6.76
C HIS A 82 -9.07 -8.55 7.57
N GLY A 83 -8.78 -9.60 8.35
CA GLY A 83 -7.71 -9.59 9.34
C GLY A 83 -6.29 -9.51 8.77
N ASP A 84 -6.14 -9.73 7.47
CA ASP A 84 -4.89 -9.56 6.71
C ASP A 84 -4.71 -8.16 6.12
N HIS A 85 -5.67 -7.24 6.39
CA HIS A 85 -5.65 -5.81 6.01
C HIS A 85 -5.95 -4.89 7.20
N PHE A 86 -6.73 -5.35 8.18
CA PHE A 86 -7.20 -4.56 9.31
C PHE A 86 -6.75 -5.17 10.63
N ASP A 87 -5.66 -4.67 11.18
CA ASP A 87 -5.10 -5.06 12.47
C ASP A 87 -5.08 -3.87 13.43
N LYS A 88 -5.94 -3.93 14.46
CA LYS A 88 -6.05 -2.89 15.48
C LYS A 88 -4.74 -2.68 16.24
N ALA A 89 -3.95 -3.75 16.46
CA ALA A 89 -2.68 -3.64 17.15
C ALA A 89 -1.65 -2.90 16.30
N ALA A 90 -1.58 -3.18 14.99
CA ALA A 90 -0.72 -2.44 14.06
C ALA A 90 -1.10 -0.95 14.01
N ILE A 91 -2.41 -0.65 13.87
CA ILE A 91 -2.91 0.72 13.88
C ILE A 91 -2.52 1.43 15.17
N GLN A 92 -2.72 0.82 16.34
CA GLN A 92 -2.35 1.41 17.63
C GLN A 92 -0.84 1.65 17.76
N GLN A 93 -0.01 0.70 17.30
CA GLN A 93 1.44 0.85 17.32
C GLN A 93 1.92 2.00 16.43
N LEU A 94 1.24 2.28 15.31
CA LEU A 94 1.59 3.33 14.37
C LEU A 94 1.00 4.70 14.73
N THR A 95 -0.07 4.73 15.54
CA THR A 95 -0.76 5.96 15.88
C THR A 95 0.09 6.86 16.79
N GLY A 96 0.22 8.12 16.43
CA GLY A 96 0.73 9.23 17.22
C GLY A 96 -0.32 10.35 17.33
N ASP A 97 0.03 11.45 17.98
CA ASP A 97 -0.91 12.55 18.30
C ASP A 97 -1.57 13.20 17.06
N LYS A 98 -0.90 13.13 15.91
CA LYS A 98 -1.35 13.76 14.65
C LYS A 98 -1.74 12.77 13.58
N THR A 99 -1.75 11.48 13.88
CA THR A 99 -2.09 10.44 12.90
C THR A 99 -3.55 10.57 12.47
N ARG A 100 -3.78 10.61 11.17
CA ARG A 100 -5.11 10.51 10.58
C ARG A 100 -5.32 9.08 10.09
N LEU A 101 -6.35 8.43 10.64
CA LEU A 101 -6.78 7.09 10.22
C LEU A 101 -7.93 7.25 9.21
N VAL A 102 -7.75 6.79 7.99
CA VAL A 102 -8.75 6.81 6.92
C VAL A 102 -9.20 5.39 6.62
N THR A 103 -10.50 5.15 6.59
CA THR A 103 -11.06 3.81 6.47
C THR A 103 -12.36 3.81 5.65
N ASN A 104 -12.82 2.62 5.24
CA ASN A 104 -14.19 2.44 4.81
C ASN A 104 -15.17 2.50 6.00
N PRO A 105 -16.50 2.63 5.80
CA PRO A 105 -17.47 2.73 6.89
C PRO A 105 -17.42 1.54 7.86
N ARG A 106 -17.16 0.33 7.37
CA ARG A 106 -17.12 -0.88 8.18
C ARG A 106 -15.93 -0.90 9.14
N CYS A 107 -14.74 -0.54 8.65
CA CYS A 107 -13.54 -0.45 9.49
C CYS A 107 -13.67 0.62 10.56
N ALA A 108 -14.22 1.81 10.23
CA ALA A 108 -14.50 2.85 11.21
C ALA A 108 -15.43 2.37 12.33
N GLN A 109 -16.49 1.67 11.97
CA GLN A 109 -17.40 1.05 12.94
C GLN A 109 -16.69 0.04 13.86
N LEU A 110 -15.86 -0.82 13.28
CA LEU A 110 -15.15 -1.87 14.03
C LEU A 110 -14.02 -1.31 14.90
N TYR A 111 -13.34 -0.27 14.44
CA TYR A 111 -12.25 0.38 15.19
C TYR A 111 -12.80 1.32 16.27
N GLY A 112 -13.93 1.94 16.02
CA GLY A 112 -14.59 2.92 16.87
C GLY A 112 -14.20 4.38 16.57
N SER A 113 -13.38 4.61 15.53
CA SER A 113 -12.99 5.94 15.05
C SER A 113 -12.41 5.84 13.64
N GLY A 114 -12.10 7.00 13.03
CA GLY A 114 -11.49 7.13 11.71
C GLY A 114 -12.27 8.10 10.82
N GLU A 115 -11.56 8.67 9.85
CA GLU A 115 -12.16 9.44 8.77
C GLU A 115 -12.73 8.47 7.73
N VAL A 116 -14.03 8.53 7.53
CA VAL A 116 -14.74 7.57 6.65
C VAL A 116 -14.70 8.04 5.22
N MET A 117 -14.33 7.15 4.31
CA MET A 117 -14.47 7.33 2.87
C MET A 117 -15.28 6.17 2.28
N ALA A 118 -16.25 6.48 1.44
CA ALA A 118 -16.96 5.54 0.59
C ALA A 118 -16.47 5.65 -0.86
N ASN A 119 -16.78 4.66 -1.70
CA ASN A 119 -16.39 4.69 -3.11
C ASN A 119 -16.85 5.99 -3.79
N GLY A 120 -15.95 6.72 -4.41
CA GLY A 120 -16.17 8.01 -5.07
C GLY A 120 -15.81 9.22 -4.21
N ASP A 121 -15.54 9.06 -2.93
CA ASP A 121 -15.12 10.17 -2.06
C ASP A 121 -13.68 10.58 -2.34
N MET A 122 -13.40 11.86 -2.16
CA MET A 122 -12.08 12.47 -2.27
C MET A 122 -11.72 13.18 -0.96
N LEU A 123 -10.47 13.04 -0.53
CA LEU A 123 -9.97 13.63 0.71
C LEU A 123 -8.58 14.24 0.52
N GLN A 124 -8.45 15.53 0.88
CA GLN A 124 -7.15 16.21 0.93
C GLN A 124 -6.46 15.88 2.25
N LEU A 125 -5.30 15.21 2.19
CA LEU A 125 -4.50 14.88 3.37
C LEU A 125 -3.48 15.97 3.69
N ALA A 126 -2.81 16.51 2.66
CA ALA A 126 -1.87 17.64 2.72
C ALA A 126 -1.98 18.46 1.43
N ASN A 127 -1.29 19.60 1.32
CA ASN A 127 -1.37 20.45 0.14
C ASN A 127 -1.03 19.70 -1.16
N ASP A 128 -0.14 18.73 -1.08
CA ASP A 128 0.39 17.94 -2.19
C ASP A 128 0.03 16.44 -2.10
N ILE A 129 -0.85 16.05 -1.18
CA ILE A 129 -1.34 14.67 -1.00
C ILE A 129 -2.86 14.65 -1.00
N MET A 130 -3.45 14.06 -2.04
CA MET A 130 -4.89 13.83 -2.16
C MET A 130 -5.15 12.34 -2.36
N ILE A 131 -6.24 11.83 -1.80
CA ILE A 131 -6.70 10.45 -2.01
C ILE A 131 -8.13 10.43 -2.54
N GLU A 132 -8.42 9.42 -3.36
CA GLU A 132 -9.74 9.08 -3.87
C GLU A 132 -10.03 7.63 -3.50
N ALA A 133 -11.20 7.37 -2.91
CA ALA A 133 -11.66 6.01 -2.66
C ALA A 133 -12.36 5.48 -3.91
N VAL A 134 -11.90 4.34 -4.42
CA VAL A 134 -12.45 3.68 -5.60
C VAL A 134 -13.02 2.31 -5.24
N PRO A 135 -13.95 1.75 -6.04
CA PRO A 135 -14.49 0.42 -5.76
C PRO A 135 -13.42 -0.67 -5.76
N ALA A 136 -13.53 -1.60 -4.78
CA ALA A 136 -12.81 -2.85 -4.71
C ALA A 136 -13.83 -3.95 -4.41
N TYR A 137 -13.97 -4.95 -5.28
CA TYR A 137 -14.94 -6.05 -5.08
C TYR A 137 -14.70 -7.23 -6.04
N ASN A 138 -15.34 -8.36 -5.76
CA ASN A 138 -15.30 -9.54 -6.60
C ASN A 138 -16.54 -9.64 -7.49
N ILE A 139 -16.35 -10.13 -8.73
CA ILE A 139 -17.39 -10.28 -9.75
C ILE A 139 -17.65 -11.73 -10.16
N SER A 140 -16.70 -12.64 -9.90
CA SER A 140 -16.82 -14.04 -10.27
C SER A 140 -17.89 -14.76 -9.44
N GLU A 141 -18.65 -15.64 -10.08
CA GLU A 141 -19.62 -16.49 -9.40
C GLU A 141 -18.96 -17.30 -8.27
N GLY A 142 -19.62 -17.36 -7.11
CA GLY A 142 -19.12 -18.04 -5.92
C GLY A 142 -17.97 -17.31 -5.20
N ARG A 143 -17.64 -16.06 -5.58
CA ARG A 143 -16.56 -15.26 -4.94
C ARG A 143 -17.01 -13.90 -4.43
N THR A 144 -18.18 -13.43 -4.86
CA THR A 144 -18.71 -12.10 -4.48
C THR A 144 -18.93 -11.94 -2.98
N GLN A 145 -19.04 -13.04 -2.22
CA GLN A 145 -19.16 -13.01 -0.76
C GLN A 145 -17.87 -12.60 -0.05
N PHE A 146 -16.70 -12.80 -0.65
CA PHE A 146 -15.44 -12.38 -0.06
C PHE A 146 -15.35 -10.84 -0.02
N HIS A 147 -15.60 -10.21 -1.16
CA HIS A 147 -15.55 -8.75 -1.33
C HIS A 147 -16.78 -8.29 -2.09
N PRO A 148 -17.90 -8.02 -1.37
CA PRO A 148 -19.15 -7.59 -2.01
C PRO A 148 -19.04 -6.16 -2.52
N LYS A 149 -19.69 -5.89 -3.66
CA LYS A 149 -19.70 -4.56 -4.29
C LYS A 149 -20.22 -3.47 -3.34
N GLY A 150 -19.50 -2.35 -3.27
CA GLY A 150 -19.88 -1.15 -2.52
C GLY A 150 -19.50 -1.16 -1.04
N ARG A 151 -18.79 -2.20 -0.54
CA ARG A 151 -18.31 -2.28 0.83
C ARG A 151 -16.88 -1.80 0.99
N ASP A 152 -15.98 -2.28 0.12
CA ASP A 152 -14.54 -2.12 0.27
C ASP A 152 -14.00 -1.02 -0.63
N ASN A 153 -12.90 -0.41 -0.22
CA ASN A 153 -12.20 0.62 -0.97
C ASN A 153 -10.88 0.09 -1.53
N GLY A 154 -10.58 0.44 -2.80
CA GLY A 154 -9.24 0.73 -3.22
C GLY A 154 -8.97 2.21 -3.05
N TYR A 155 -7.73 2.64 -3.20
CA TYR A 155 -7.35 4.05 -3.12
C TYR A 155 -6.51 4.48 -4.31
N ILE A 156 -6.77 5.69 -4.82
CA ILE A 156 -5.88 6.39 -5.71
C ILE A 156 -5.27 7.55 -4.93
N LEU A 157 -3.94 7.50 -4.74
CA LEU A 157 -3.18 8.57 -4.11
C LEU A 157 -2.57 9.44 -5.21
N ASN A 158 -2.75 10.75 -5.10
CA ASN A 158 -1.98 11.73 -5.86
C ASN A 158 -1.01 12.39 -4.89
N ILE A 159 0.28 12.09 -5.05
CA ILE A 159 1.34 12.61 -4.21
C ILE A 159 2.27 13.45 -5.08
N ASP A 160 2.16 14.78 -4.98
CA ASP A 160 2.97 15.74 -5.74
C ASP A 160 2.97 15.45 -7.26
N GLY A 161 1.78 15.10 -7.77
CA GLY A 161 1.57 14.76 -9.18
C GLY A 161 1.88 13.31 -9.57
N LEU A 162 2.45 12.49 -8.68
CA LEU A 162 2.61 11.06 -8.89
C LEU A 162 1.29 10.34 -8.53
N ARG A 163 0.72 9.59 -9.49
CA ARG A 163 -0.57 8.92 -9.33
C ARG A 163 -0.39 7.44 -9.03
N ILE A 164 -0.79 7.01 -7.83
CA ILE A 164 -0.59 5.67 -7.30
C ILE A 164 -1.95 5.01 -7.09
N TYR A 165 -2.18 3.84 -7.67
CA TYR A 165 -3.38 3.04 -7.45
C TYR A 165 -3.08 1.84 -6.56
N ILE A 166 -3.77 1.75 -5.45
CA ILE A 166 -3.75 0.62 -4.50
C ILE A 166 -5.12 -0.03 -4.57
N ALA A 167 -5.19 -1.22 -5.18
CA ALA A 167 -6.47 -1.82 -5.53
C ALA A 167 -7.28 -2.33 -4.34
N GLY A 168 -6.63 -2.66 -3.21
CA GLY A 168 -7.27 -3.46 -2.17
C GLY A 168 -7.56 -4.87 -2.68
N ASP A 169 -8.47 -5.57 -2.02
CA ASP A 169 -8.90 -6.88 -2.48
C ASP A 169 -10.04 -6.76 -3.48
N THR A 170 -9.74 -7.13 -4.71
CA THR A 170 -10.65 -6.99 -5.85
C THR A 170 -10.33 -7.98 -6.96
N GLU A 171 -11.29 -8.28 -7.79
CA GLU A 171 -11.08 -8.82 -9.14
C GLU A 171 -10.94 -7.70 -10.17
N ASP A 172 -10.79 -8.04 -11.47
CA ASP A 172 -10.66 -7.12 -12.61
C ASP A 172 -12.01 -6.45 -12.97
N ILE A 173 -12.49 -5.62 -12.09
CA ILE A 173 -13.80 -4.97 -12.16
C ILE A 173 -13.90 -3.96 -13.32
N PRO A 174 -15.12 -3.75 -13.90
CA PRO A 174 -15.32 -2.82 -15.02
C PRO A 174 -14.86 -1.39 -14.76
N GLU A 175 -14.98 -0.91 -13.54
CA GLU A 175 -14.61 0.43 -13.10
C GLU A 175 -13.10 0.73 -13.29
N MET A 176 -12.24 -0.29 -13.36
CA MET A 176 -10.82 -0.14 -13.66
C MET A 176 -10.57 0.51 -15.03
N ALA A 177 -11.52 0.40 -15.95
CA ALA A 177 -11.44 1.08 -17.24
C ALA A 177 -11.45 2.62 -17.12
N ASN A 178 -11.93 3.16 -16.01
CA ASN A 178 -11.95 4.60 -15.72
C ASN A 178 -10.69 5.09 -14.98
N ILE A 179 -9.88 4.19 -14.45
CA ILE A 179 -8.63 4.51 -13.75
C ILE A 179 -7.54 4.76 -14.81
N LYS A 180 -7.16 6.03 -15.00
CA LYS A 180 -6.21 6.46 -16.05
C LYS A 180 -5.05 7.25 -15.46
N GLY A 181 -3.95 7.30 -16.21
CA GLY A 181 -2.78 8.10 -15.85
C GLY A 181 -2.06 7.59 -14.60
N VAL A 182 -2.11 6.29 -14.35
CA VAL A 182 -1.47 5.67 -13.18
C VAL A 182 0.02 5.52 -13.44
N ASP A 183 0.83 6.05 -12.53
CA ASP A 183 2.28 5.87 -12.56
C ASP A 183 2.65 4.54 -11.90
N ILE A 184 2.06 4.24 -10.74
CA ILE A 184 2.35 3.05 -9.95
C ILE A 184 1.02 2.36 -9.59
N ALA A 185 0.92 1.05 -9.82
CA ALA A 185 -0.23 0.26 -9.39
C ALA A 185 0.19 -0.90 -8.48
N PHE A 186 -0.60 -1.13 -7.44
CA PHE A 186 -0.54 -2.33 -6.59
C PHE A 186 -1.80 -3.15 -6.85
N LEU A 187 -1.64 -4.34 -7.44
CA LEU A 187 -2.75 -5.20 -7.83
C LEU A 187 -2.61 -6.59 -7.17
N PRO A 188 -3.69 -7.11 -6.54
CA PRO A 188 -3.65 -8.40 -5.86
C PRO A 188 -3.77 -9.56 -6.84
N CYS A 189 -3.23 -10.74 -6.46
CA CYS A 189 -3.33 -11.95 -7.27
C CYS A 189 -3.32 -13.21 -6.40
N ASN A 190 -4.32 -13.39 -5.55
CA ASN A 190 -4.43 -14.53 -4.61
C ASN A 190 -5.79 -15.21 -4.71
N GLN A 191 -5.82 -16.39 -5.31
CA GLN A 191 -7.04 -17.18 -5.42
C GLN A 191 -7.36 -17.91 -4.13
N PRO A 192 -8.66 -18.04 -3.76
CA PRO A 192 -9.88 -17.61 -4.49
C PRO A 192 -10.35 -16.18 -4.16
N TYR A 193 -9.58 -15.41 -3.40
CA TYR A 193 -10.01 -14.17 -2.75
C TYR A 193 -9.97 -12.95 -3.68
N THR A 194 -8.95 -12.89 -4.55
CA THR A 194 -8.70 -11.76 -5.45
C THR A 194 -8.53 -12.24 -6.90
N MET A 195 -7.77 -11.52 -7.72
CA MET A 195 -7.56 -11.84 -9.13
C MET A 195 -6.89 -13.20 -9.36
N THR A 196 -7.29 -13.89 -10.42
CA THR A 196 -6.48 -14.91 -11.07
C THR A 196 -5.31 -14.25 -11.80
N PRO A 197 -4.25 -15.00 -12.18
CA PRO A 197 -3.18 -14.49 -13.05
C PRO A 197 -3.70 -13.83 -14.33
N GLY A 198 -4.71 -14.43 -14.98
CA GLY A 198 -5.33 -13.87 -16.18
C GLY A 198 -6.09 -12.56 -15.93
N GLN A 199 -6.79 -12.46 -14.82
CA GLN A 199 -7.48 -11.23 -14.41
C GLN A 199 -6.46 -10.12 -14.08
N LEU A 200 -5.35 -10.44 -13.40
CA LEU A 200 -4.29 -9.48 -13.13
C LEU A 200 -3.68 -8.92 -14.44
N VAL A 201 -3.38 -9.80 -15.40
CA VAL A 201 -2.90 -9.38 -16.73
C VAL A 201 -3.90 -8.46 -17.42
N LYS A 202 -5.20 -8.79 -17.39
CA LYS A 202 -6.26 -7.99 -17.97
C LYS A 202 -6.41 -6.64 -17.27
N ALA A 203 -6.40 -6.60 -15.94
CA ALA A 203 -6.46 -5.37 -15.14
C ALA A 203 -5.27 -4.46 -15.45
N ALA A 204 -4.04 -5.00 -15.44
CA ALA A 204 -2.84 -4.25 -15.75
C ALA A 204 -2.86 -3.65 -17.18
N ARG A 205 -3.32 -4.40 -18.17
CA ARG A 205 -3.49 -3.91 -19.55
C ARG A 205 -4.60 -2.86 -19.69
N THR A 206 -5.62 -2.90 -18.84
CA THR A 206 -6.73 -1.93 -18.83
C THR A 206 -6.28 -0.61 -18.21
N ILE A 207 -5.59 -0.65 -17.09
CA ILE A 207 -5.11 0.51 -16.33
C ILE A 207 -3.87 1.12 -16.98
N ARG A 208 -2.96 0.28 -17.50
CA ARG A 208 -1.66 0.63 -18.10
C ARG A 208 -0.79 1.49 -17.17
N PRO A 209 -0.48 1.02 -15.97
CA PRO A 209 0.45 1.72 -15.09
C PRO A 209 1.86 1.71 -15.71
N LYS A 210 2.70 2.70 -15.36
CA LYS A 210 4.12 2.66 -15.75
C LYS A 210 4.86 1.58 -14.98
N VAL A 211 4.56 1.44 -13.68
CA VAL A 211 5.13 0.43 -12.77
C VAL A 211 3.99 -0.36 -12.12
N LEU A 212 4.11 -1.68 -12.11
CA LEU A 212 3.19 -2.59 -11.45
C LEU A 212 3.91 -3.35 -10.34
N PHE A 213 3.38 -3.28 -9.14
CA PHE A 213 3.72 -4.15 -8.02
C PHE A 213 2.57 -5.16 -7.81
N PRO A 214 2.70 -6.41 -8.25
CA PRO A 214 1.81 -7.46 -7.77
C PRO A 214 2.02 -7.63 -6.26
N TYR A 215 0.94 -7.63 -5.49
CA TYR A 215 0.98 -7.82 -4.05
C TYR A 215 -0.15 -8.77 -3.61
N HIS A 216 -0.25 -9.14 -2.34
CA HIS A 216 -1.28 -10.09 -1.90
C HIS A 216 -1.40 -11.29 -2.85
N PHE A 217 -0.29 -11.99 -3.12
CA PHE A 217 -0.25 -13.00 -4.17
C PHE A 217 -0.08 -14.44 -3.67
N GLY A 218 0.18 -14.65 -2.37
CA GLY A 218 0.37 -15.97 -1.79
C GLY A 218 1.41 -16.79 -2.59
N HIS A 219 0.99 -17.93 -3.10
CA HIS A 219 1.85 -18.83 -3.89
C HIS A 219 1.70 -18.65 -5.42
N THR A 220 1.10 -17.58 -5.89
CA THR A 220 0.91 -17.33 -7.32
C THR A 220 2.25 -17.17 -8.05
N ASN A 221 2.41 -17.84 -9.19
CA ASN A 221 3.59 -17.68 -10.04
C ASN A 221 3.54 -16.33 -10.80
N LEU A 222 4.10 -15.30 -10.20
CA LEU A 222 4.12 -13.95 -10.76
C LEU A 222 5.08 -13.79 -11.94
N SER A 223 6.11 -14.61 -12.09
CA SER A 223 7.01 -14.54 -13.24
C SER A 223 6.26 -14.83 -14.55
N ALA A 224 5.30 -15.78 -14.52
CA ALA A 224 4.45 -16.06 -15.67
C ALA A 224 3.46 -14.93 -15.98
N VAL A 225 3.06 -14.14 -14.99
CA VAL A 225 2.24 -12.92 -15.15
C VAL A 225 3.09 -11.81 -15.78
N ALA A 226 4.27 -11.53 -15.21
CA ALA A 226 5.18 -10.49 -15.70
C ALA A 226 5.57 -10.70 -17.17
N ALA A 227 5.82 -11.93 -17.58
CA ALA A 227 6.15 -12.27 -18.97
C ALA A 227 5.05 -11.92 -19.99
N GLN A 228 3.82 -11.70 -19.56
CA GLN A 228 2.68 -11.32 -20.39
C GLN A 228 2.42 -9.80 -20.42
N LEU A 229 3.16 -9.00 -19.66
CA LEU A 229 2.93 -7.56 -19.48
C LEU A 229 4.02 -6.70 -20.14
N GLU A 230 4.25 -6.96 -21.44
CA GLU A 230 5.18 -6.14 -22.23
C GLU A 230 4.81 -4.65 -22.17
N GLY A 231 5.81 -3.79 -21.94
CA GLY A 231 5.64 -2.34 -21.85
C GLY A 231 5.19 -1.82 -20.48
N ILE A 232 5.05 -2.70 -19.48
CA ILE A 232 4.83 -2.33 -18.07
C ILE A 232 6.03 -2.80 -17.26
N ASP A 233 6.61 -1.92 -16.43
CA ASP A 233 7.69 -2.30 -15.50
C ASP A 233 7.09 -3.08 -14.32
N VAL A 234 7.16 -4.42 -14.37
CA VAL A 234 6.61 -5.29 -13.32
C VAL A 234 7.68 -5.57 -12.28
N ARG A 235 7.47 -5.11 -11.05
CA ARG A 235 8.40 -5.28 -9.93
C ARG A 235 7.80 -6.22 -8.89
N ILE A 236 8.30 -7.46 -8.84
CA ILE A 236 7.91 -8.43 -7.82
C ILE A 236 8.74 -8.18 -6.57
N ARG A 237 8.07 -8.10 -5.40
CA ARG A 237 8.72 -7.91 -4.09
C ARG A 237 8.32 -9.02 -3.13
N HIS A 238 9.14 -9.29 -2.12
CA HIS A 238 8.95 -10.37 -1.17
C HIS A 238 8.06 -9.94 0.00
N TYR A 239 6.76 -9.90 -0.25
CA TYR A 239 5.75 -9.67 0.80
C TYR A 239 5.50 -10.91 1.65
N GLU A 240 5.67 -12.12 1.07
CA GLU A 240 5.36 -13.43 1.67
C GLU A 240 6.57 -14.07 2.38
#